data_e75c27959670bc6b31d1744906a608a4
#
_entry.id   e75c27959670bc6b31d1744906a608a4
#
_cell.length_a   1.000
_cell.length_b   1.000
_cell.length_c   1.000
_cell.angle_alpha   90.00
_cell.angle_beta   90.00
_cell.angle_gamma   90.00
#
_symmetry.space_group_name_H-M   'P 1'
#
loop_
_entity.id
_entity.type
_entity.pdbx_description
1 polymer ?
#
loop_
_entity_poly.entity_id
_entity_poly.type
_entity_poly.pdbx_seq_one_letter_code
_entity_poly.pdbx_strand_id
1 'polypeptide(L)'
;PFSQPQPNATPLGLLEKITTTTCVFEPFRNAVTPTEIRSCIEKICVLCAKVKKKADRENRSLAEGELPVLWILTPTFSPNIISKLNAVSVAKDYVRGVYSLGEILQTKIIAIHQLPKIPETIWLRMLGKGRVQQQAIGEFRQLSLDDELKANVLELIYDLFVRLEANRELEREDRELIMELSPLYQQRLEAATQRGLQRGINQGVQQGLQRGKRLLIENFLRFRFGQLDEELSAIIEPLLEIPPEEIPPLLMEYSREELIDRLRK
;
A
#
# COMPACT_ATOMS: atom_id res chain seq x y z
N PRO A 1 3.94 -8.70 -9.44
CA PRO A 1 4.20 -9.91 -8.70
C PRO A 1 3.81 -9.67 -7.25
N PHE A 2 2.70 -10.30 -6.82
CA PHE A 2 2.31 -10.26 -5.42
C PHE A 2 3.24 -11.23 -4.67
N SER A 3 3.90 -10.74 -3.61
CA SER A 3 4.64 -11.57 -2.68
C SER A 3 3.67 -12.52 -1.97
N GLN A 4 4.12 -13.74 -1.69
CA GLN A 4 3.33 -14.72 -0.92
C GLN A 4 2.91 -14.12 0.43
N PRO A 5 1.68 -14.42 0.93
CA PRO A 5 1.20 -13.91 2.21
C PRO A 5 2.14 -14.34 3.35
N GLN A 6 2.48 -13.41 4.23
CA GLN A 6 3.22 -13.73 5.45
C GLN A 6 2.32 -14.51 6.41
N PRO A 7 2.85 -15.43 7.23
CA PRO A 7 2.08 -16.33 8.10
C PRO A 7 1.21 -15.66 9.18
N ASN A 8 1.24 -14.34 9.31
CA ASN A 8 0.39 -13.54 10.20
C ASN A 8 -0.58 -12.62 9.43
N ALA A 9 -0.78 -12.84 8.12
CA ALA A 9 -1.72 -12.04 7.34
C ALA A 9 -3.15 -12.39 7.74
N THR A 10 -3.98 -11.38 7.95
CA THR A 10 -5.42 -11.51 8.15
C THR A 10 -6.01 -12.32 7.00
N PRO A 11 -6.84 -13.34 7.27
CA PRO A 11 -7.42 -14.14 6.22
C PRO A 11 -8.25 -13.25 5.27
N LEU A 12 -7.82 -13.18 4.00
CA LEU A 12 -8.50 -12.39 2.97
C LEU A 12 -9.75 -13.11 2.43
N GLY A 13 -10.02 -14.30 2.92
CA GLY A 13 -11.21 -15.08 2.58
C GLY A 13 -11.29 -15.37 1.07
N LEU A 14 -12.42 -14.99 0.45
CA LEU A 14 -12.62 -15.21 -0.98
C LEU A 14 -11.57 -14.49 -1.84
N LEU A 15 -11.08 -13.34 -1.42
CA LEU A 15 -10.03 -12.60 -2.14
C LEU A 15 -8.73 -13.42 -2.18
N GLU A 16 -8.33 -14.05 -1.09
CA GLU A 16 -7.17 -14.94 -1.03
C GLU A 16 -7.34 -16.13 -1.99
N LYS A 17 -8.52 -16.77 -1.95
CA LYS A 17 -8.84 -17.90 -2.81
C LYS A 17 -8.72 -17.57 -4.30
N ILE A 18 -9.15 -16.40 -4.73
CA ILE A 18 -9.09 -15.99 -6.14
C ILE A 18 -7.71 -15.53 -6.58
N THR A 19 -6.79 -15.27 -5.66
CA THR A 19 -5.40 -14.87 -5.93
C THR A 19 -4.40 -16.02 -5.86
N THR A 20 -4.84 -17.24 -5.64
CA THR A 20 -3.95 -18.43 -5.61
C THR A 20 -3.29 -18.72 -6.94
N THR A 21 -3.89 -18.30 -8.04
CA THR A 21 -3.35 -18.41 -9.41
C THR A 21 -3.06 -17.03 -9.99
N THR A 22 -2.30 -17.00 -11.09
CA THR A 22 -2.09 -15.74 -11.82
C THR A 22 -3.44 -15.18 -12.27
N CYS A 23 -3.74 -13.94 -11.86
CA CYS A 23 -5.03 -13.34 -12.12
C CYS A 23 -4.92 -11.85 -12.50
N VAL A 24 -5.96 -11.37 -13.17
CA VAL A 24 -6.17 -9.96 -13.52
C VAL A 24 -7.52 -9.53 -12.96
N PHE A 25 -7.57 -8.42 -12.26
CA PHE A 25 -8.78 -7.83 -11.73
C PHE A 25 -9.20 -6.62 -12.56
N GLU A 26 -10.48 -6.59 -12.96
CA GLU A 26 -11.14 -5.43 -13.59
C GLU A 26 -12.32 -5.02 -12.70
N PRO A 27 -12.10 -4.10 -11.75
CA PRO A 27 -13.17 -3.60 -10.89
C PRO A 27 -13.97 -2.52 -11.59
N PHE A 28 -15.29 -2.63 -11.53
CA PHE A 28 -16.24 -1.66 -12.04
C PHE A 28 -17.02 -0.99 -10.91
N ARG A 29 -17.13 0.34 -10.96
CA ARG A 29 -17.93 1.10 -10.00
C ARG A 29 -19.43 1.02 -10.28
N ASN A 30 -19.81 0.86 -11.54
CA ASN A 30 -21.17 0.70 -12.01
C ASN A 30 -21.41 -0.71 -12.55
N ALA A 31 -22.68 -1.06 -12.81
CA ALA A 31 -23.02 -2.33 -13.44
C ALA A 31 -22.30 -2.48 -14.78
N VAL A 32 -21.51 -3.55 -14.91
CA VAL A 32 -20.73 -3.80 -16.11
C VAL A 32 -21.66 -4.01 -17.33
N THR A 33 -21.30 -3.38 -18.43
CA THR A 33 -22.01 -3.48 -19.71
C THR A 33 -21.45 -4.61 -20.59
N PRO A 34 -22.22 -5.14 -21.56
CA PRO A 34 -21.70 -6.13 -22.52
C PRO A 34 -20.48 -5.65 -23.31
N THR A 35 -20.38 -4.36 -23.60
CA THR A 35 -19.23 -3.79 -24.31
C THR A 35 -17.98 -3.81 -23.44
N GLU A 36 -18.08 -3.43 -22.17
CA GLU A 36 -16.98 -3.49 -21.22
C GLU A 36 -16.50 -4.92 -21.00
N ILE A 37 -17.44 -5.88 -20.88
CA ILE A 37 -17.08 -7.30 -20.76
C ILE A 37 -16.28 -7.78 -21.98
N ARG A 38 -16.69 -7.41 -23.21
CA ARG A 38 -15.93 -7.77 -24.42
C ARG A 38 -14.53 -7.18 -24.39
N SER A 39 -14.39 -5.90 -24.01
CA SER A 39 -13.08 -5.26 -23.88
C SER A 39 -12.19 -5.94 -22.84
N CYS A 40 -12.75 -6.39 -21.72
CA CYS A 40 -12.01 -7.15 -20.71
C CYS A 40 -11.56 -8.52 -21.25
N ILE A 41 -12.44 -9.23 -22.01
CA ILE A 41 -12.10 -10.50 -22.66
C ILE A 41 -10.99 -10.31 -23.71
N GLU A 42 -11.04 -9.24 -24.50
CA GLU A 42 -9.97 -8.92 -25.43
C GLU A 42 -8.61 -8.75 -24.72
N LYS A 43 -8.57 -8.00 -23.64
CA LYS A 43 -7.35 -7.82 -22.83
C LYS A 43 -6.79 -9.15 -22.34
N ILE A 44 -7.61 -10.04 -21.78
CA ILE A 44 -7.13 -11.34 -21.27
C ILE A 44 -6.65 -12.24 -22.38
N CYS A 45 -7.31 -12.25 -23.57
CA CYS A 45 -6.86 -13.01 -24.73
C CYS A 45 -5.45 -12.56 -25.18
N VAL A 46 -5.20 -11.25 -25.24
CA VAL A 46 -3.88 -10.69 -25.57
C VAL A 46 -2.84 -11.12 -24.54
N LEU A 47 -3.18 -11.09 -23.27
CA LEU A 47 -2.29 -11.48 -22.20
C LEU A 47 -1.94 -12.98 -22.25
N CYS A 48 -2.94 -13.85 -22.42
CA CYS A 48 -2.74 -15.29 -22.61
C CYS A 48 -1.84 -15.61 -23.82
N ALA A 49 -2.04 -14.89 -24.94
CA ALA A 49 -1.18 -15.05 -26.11
C ALA A 49 0.28 -14.64 -25.83
N LYS A 50 0.52 -13.60 -25.03
CA LYS A 50 1.88 -13.19 -24.60
C LYS A 50 2.52 -14.27 -23.71
N VAL A 51 1.76 -14.82 -22.76
CA VAL A 51 2.24 -15.91 -21.89
C VAL A 51 2.64 -17.15 -22.71
N LYS A 52 1.78 -17.57 -23.67
CA LYS A 52 2.09 -18.66 -24.59
C LYS A 52 3.35 -18.40 -25.40
N LYS A 53 3.45 -17.25 -26.06
CA LYS A 53 4.66 -16.88 -26.84
C LYS A 53 5.93 -16.86 -26.00
N LYS A 54 5.85 -16.50 -24.73
CA LYS A 54 6.99 -16.56 -23.81
C LYS A 54 7.40 -18.01 -23.52
N ALA A 55 6.45 -18.88 -23.21
CA ALA A 55 6.71 -20.29 -22.97
C ALA A 55 7.32 -20.97 -24.21
N ASP A 56 6.79 -20.68 -25.41
CA ASP A 56 7.32 -21.21 -26.67
C ASP A 56 8.79 -20.80 -26.90
N ARG A 57 9.14 -19.53 -26.60
CA ARG A 57 10.52 -19.06 -26.71
C ARG A 57 11.46 -19.73 -25.70
N GLU A 58 10.94 -20.11 -24.54
CA GLU A 58 11.66 -20.82 -23.48
C GLU A 58 11.68 -22.33 -23.68
N ASN A 59 11.12 -22.83 -24.81
CA ASN A 59 10.97 -24.27 -25.13
C ASN A 59 10.30 -25.07 -23.99
N ARG A 60 9.32 -24.50 -23.31
CA ARG A 60 8.55 -25.18 -22.26
C ARG A 60 7.05 -25.24 -22.60
N SER A 61 6.41 -26.31 -22.18
CA SER A 61 4.95 -26.41 -22.18
C SER A 61 4.38 -25.61 -21.01
N LEU A 62 3.21 -24.97 -21.24
CA LEU A 62 2.45 -24.34 -20.16
C LEU A 62 1.79 -25.42 -19.31
N ALA A 63 1.95 -25.32 -17.98
CA ALA A 63 1.19 -26.16 -17.06
C ALA A 63 -0.27 -25.70 -16.96
N GLU A 64 -1.14 -26.60 -16.52
CA GLU A 64 -2.54 -26.28 -16.24
C GLU A 64 -2.59 -25.23 -15.12
N GLY A 65 -3.32 -24.12 -15.36
CA GLY A 65 -3.42 -22.98 -14.41
C GLY A 65 -2.34 -21.90 -14.53
N GLU A 66 -1.35 -22.02 -15.41
CA GLU A 66 -0.39 -20.94 -15.68
C GLU A 66 -0.98 -19.79 -16.50
N LEU A 67 -2.05 -20.03 -17.24
CA LEU A 67 -2.76 -18.95 -17.92
C LEU A 67 -3.47 -18.05 -16.91
N PRO A 68 -3.35 -16.73 -17.06
CA PRO A 68 -4.00 -15.81 -16.15
C PRO A 68 -5.52 -15.87 -16.25
N VAL A 69 -6.19 -15.81 -15.10
CA VAL A 69 -7.66 -15.76 -15.01
C VAL A 69 -8.10 -14.30 -14.83
N LEU A 70 -9.06 -13.87 -15.64
CA LEU A 70 -9.68 -12.57 -15.50
C LEU A 70 -10.83 -12.63 -14.47
N TRP A 71 -10.81 -11.72 -13.52
CA TRP A 71 -11.87 -11.50 -12.55
C TRP A 71 -12.50 -10.12 -12.76
N ILE A 72 -13.73 -10.10 -13.28
CA ILE A 72 -14.53 -8.89 -13.42
C ILE A 72 -15.34 -8.70 -12.14
N LEU A 73 -15.09 -7.60 -11.43
CA LEU A 73 -15.81 -7.25 -10.21
C LEU A 73 -16.86 -6.20 -10.55
N THR A 74 -18.14 -6.52 -10.36
CA THR A 74 -19.24 -5.61 -10.67
C THR A 74 -20.19 -5.46 -9.49
N PRO A 75 -20.64 -4.23 -9.14
CA PRO A 75 -21.58 -4.05 -8.03
C PRO A 75 -22.88 -4.80 -8.24
N THR A 76 -23.38 -4.82 -9.48
CA THR A 76 -24.60 -5.55 -9.86
C THR A 76 -24.41 -6.30 -11.16
N PHE A 77 -25.12 -7.43 -11.33
CA PHE A 77 -25.07 -8.25 -12.54
C PHE A 77 -26.47 -8.75 -12.86
N SER A 78 -27.05 -8.26 -13.95
CA SER A 78 -28.44 -8.53 -14.26
C SER A 78 -28.67 -9.92 -14.84
N PRO A 79 -29.84 -10.55 -14.57
CA PRO A 79 -30.19 -11.87 -15.13
C PRO A 79 -30.14 -11.90 -16.66
N ASN A 80 -30.47 -10.78 -17.31
CA ASN A 80 -30.43 -10.67 -18.78
C ASN A 80 -28.98 -10.78 -19.30
N ILE A 81 -28.02 -10.15 -18.64
CA ILE A 81 -26.62 -10.23 -19.06
C ILE A 81 -26.06 -11.62 -18.73
N ILE A 82 -26.40 -12.20 -17.58
CA ILE A 82 -26.03 -13.59 -17.21
C ILE A 82 -26.46 -14.56 -18.31
N SER A 83 -27.72 -14.47 -18.73
CA SER A 83 -28.27 -15.33 -19.78
C SER A 83 -27.59 -15.13 -21.15
N LYS A 84 -27.38 -13.88 -21.56
CA LYS A 84 -26.73 -13.55 -22.84
C LYS A 84 -25.27 -14.01 -22.93
N LEU A 85 -24.59 -14.12 -21.80
CA LEU A 85 -23.23 -14.60 -21.70
C LEU A 85 -23.14 -16.11 -21.50
N ASN A 86 -24.26 -16.80 -21.31
CA ASN A 86 -24.29 -18.18 -20.83
C ASN A 86 -23.43 -18.38 -19.57
N ALA A 87 -23.41 -17.37 -18.70
CA ALA A 87 -22.60 -17.39 -17.50
C ALA A 87 -23.14 -18.39 -16.49
N VAL A 88 -22.31 -19.32 -16.07
CA VAL A 88 -22.69 -20.42 -15.16
C VAL A 88 -22.26 -20.06 -13.74
N SER A 89 -23.17 -20.22 -12.77
CA SER A 89 -22.84 -20.05 -11.35
C SER A 89 -21.88 -21.15 -10.90
N VAL A 90 -20.76 -20.74 -10.30
CA VAL A 90 -19.76 -21.65 -9.71
C VAL A 90 -19.79 -21.59 -8.17
N ALA A 91 -21.00 -21.49 -7.60
CA ALA A 91 -21.21 -21.39 -6.15
C ALA A 91 -20.68 -22.61 -5.37
N LYS A 92 -20.55 -23.78 -6.00
CA LYS A 92 -19.97 -24.99 -5.36
C LYS A 92 -18.49 -24.85 -5.10
N ASP A 93 -17.75 -24.20 -6.03
CA ASP A 93 -16.30 -24.04 -5.95
C ASP A 93 -15.92 -22.77 -5.19
N TYR A 94 -16.78 -21.76 -5.22
CA TYR A 94 -16.54 -20.46 -4.59
C TYR A 94 -17.65 -20.12 -3.58
N VAL A 95 -18.50 -19.18 -3.94
CA VAL A 95 -19.70 -18.77 -3.19
C VAL A 95 -20.76 -18.28 -4.18
N ARG A 96 -22.01 -18.10 -3.70
CA ARG A 96 -23.05 -17.44 -4.48
C ARG A 96 -22.56 -16.07 -4.98
N GLY A 97 -22.92 -15.71 -6.21
CA GLY A 97 -22.51 -14.43 -6.82
C GLY A 97 -21.24 -14.53 -7.67
N VAL A 98 -20.60 -15.71 -7.73
CA VAL A 98 -19.50 -15.97 -8.64
C VAL A 98 -19.98 -16.75 -9.85
N TYR A 99 -19.61 -16.26 -11.04
CA TYR A 99 -19.99 -16.83 -12.33
C TYR A 99 -18.75 -17.10 -13.19
N SER A 100 -18.79 -18.17 -14.00
CA SER A 100 -17.78 -18.48 -15.00
C SER A 100 -18.34 -18.29 -16.41
N LEU A 101 -17.53 -17.75 -17.32
CA LEU A 101 -17.83 -17.67 -18.76
C LEU A 101 -17.29 -18.87 -19.54
N GLY A 102 -16.84 -19.91 -18.83
CA GLY A 102 -16.22 -21.10 -19.39
C GLY A 102 -14.68 -21.04 -19.32
N GLU A 103 -14.09 -22.24 -19.38
CA GLU A 103 -12.63 -22.39 -19.19
C GLU A 103 -11.81 -21.75 -20.30
N ILE A 104 -12.30 -21.83 -21.54
CA ILE A 104 -11.59 -21.28 -22.72
C ILE A 104 -11.42 -19.75 -22.60
N LEU A 105 -12.41 -19.05 -22.06
CA LEU A 105 -12.37 -17.59 -21.93
C LEU A 105 -11.56 -17.14 -20.72
N GLN A 106 -11.14 -18.05 -19.84
CA GLN A 106 -10.37 -17.73 -18.62
C GLN A 106 -10.95 -16.54 -17.84
N THR A 107 -12.31 -16.43 -17.84
CA THR A 107 -12.99 -15.25 -17.31
C THR A 107 -14.06 -15.64 -16.28
N LYS A 108 -13.99 -15.02 -15.12
CA LYS A 108 -14.99 -15.14 -14.05
C LYS A 108 -15.52 -13.74 -13.68
N ILE A 109 -16.79 -13.69 -13.24
CA ILE A 109 -17.47 -12.47 -12.87
C ILE A 109 -17.95 -12.61 -11.42
N ILE A 110 -17.69 -11.59 -10.61
CA ILE A 110 -18.19 -11.49 -9.23
C ILE A 110 -19.28 -10.42 -9.20
N ALA A 111 -20.53 -10.85 -8.98
CA ALA A 111 -21.66 -10.00 -8.74
C ALA A 111 -21.73 -9.65 -7.25
N ILE A 112 -21.12 -8.53 -6.85
CA ILE A 112 -20.87 -8.17 -5.45
C ILE A 112 -22.18 -8.15 -4.61
N HIS A 113 -23.28 -7.66 -5.19
CA HIS A 113 -24.60 -7.61 -4.49
C HIS A 113 -25.19 -8.99 -4.18
N GLN A 114 -24.68 -10.06 -4.81
CA GLN A 114 -25.13 -11.44 -4.58
C GLN A 114 -24.24 -12.21 -3.61
N LEU A 115 -23.11 -11.65 -3.22
CA LEU A 115 -22.21 -12.28 -2.26
C LEU A 115 -22.91 -12.46 -0.91
N PRO A 116 -22.74 -13.62 -0.25
CA PRO A 116 -23.27 -13.83 1.09
C PRO A 116 -22.61 -12.88 2.09
N LYS A 117 -23.34 -12.52 3.15
CA LYS A 117 -22.85 -11.65 4.23
C LYS A 117 -22.09 -12.49 5.26
N ILE A 118 -20.89 -12.90 4.90
CA ILE A 118 -19.97 -13.69 5.72
C ILE A 118 -18.57 -13.03 5.74
N PRO A 119 -17.74 -13.32 6.75
CA PRO A 119 -16.41 -12.71 6.86
C PRO A 119 -15.54 -12.88 5.61
N GLU A 120 -15.62 -14.03 4.95
CA GLU A 120 -14.82 -14.38 3.79
C GLU A 120 -15.09 -13.50 2.56
N THR A 121 -16.25 -12.84 2.51
CA THR A 121 -16.64 -11.98 1.38
C THR A 121 -16.53 -10.48 1.67
N ILE A 122 -16.14 -10.11 2.89
CA ILE A 122 -16.15 -8.74 3.36
C ILE A 122 -15.31 -7.81 2.47
N TRP A 123 -14.11 -8.23 2.08
CA TRP A 123 -13.19 -7.47 1.23
C TRP A 123 -13.78 -7.13 -0.13
N LEU A 124 -14.45 -8.09 -0.75
CA LEU A 124 -15.09 -7.89 -2.04
C LEU A 124 -16.38 -7.08 -1.93
N ARG A 125 -17.16 -7.26 -0.84
CA ARG A 125 -18.37 -6.47 -0.59
C ARG A 125 -18.03 -4.99 -0.32
N MET A 126 -16.87 -4.68 0.24
CA MET A 126 -16.39 -3.30 0.42
C MET A 126 -16.10 -2.60 -0.92
N LEU A 127 -15.82 -3.35 -2.00
CA LEU A 127 -15.71 -2.82 -3.36
C LEU A 127 -17.05 -2.64 -4.07
N GLY A 128 -18.15 -2.99 -3.40
CA GLY A 128 -19.51 -2.84 -3.91
C GLY A 128 -19.98 -1.38 -3.95
N LYS A 129 -21.30 -1.21 -3.99
CA LYS A 129 -21.96 0.11 -4.03
C LYS A 129 -23.15 0.17 -3.08
N GLY A 130 -23.42 1.37 -2.57
CA GLY A 130 -24.57 1.65 -1.73
C GLY A 130 -24.60 0.79 -0.46
N ARG A 131 -25.79 0.24 -0.12
CA ARG A 131 -26.01 -0.51 1.12
C ARG A 131 -25.07 -1.71 1.32
N VAL A 132 -24.66 -2.40 0.24
CA VAL A 132 -23.76 -3.56 0.34
C VAL A 132 -22.41 -3.10 0.86
N GLN A 133 -21.90 -2.00 0.33
CA GLN A 133 -20.63 -1.41 0.73
C GLN A 133 -20.70 -0.87 2.17
N GLN A 134 -21.73 -0.08 2.51
CA GLN A 134 -21.93 0.45 3.86
C GLN A 134 -21.96 -0.65 4.91
N GLN A 135 -22.74 -1.72 4.68
CA GLN A 135 -22.80 -2.86 5.58
C GLN A 135 -21.44 -3.54 5.73
N ALA A 136 -20.71 -3.76 4.61
CA ALA A 136 -19.39 -4.40 4.66
C ALA A 136 -18.38 -3.55 5.44
N ILE A 137 -18.41 -2.23 5.30
CA ILE A 137 -17.55 -1.31 6.07
C ILE A 137 -17.91 -1.35 7.57
N GLY A 138 -19.21 -1.38 7.89
CA GLY A 138 -19.68 -1.53 9.28
C GLY A 138 -19.22 -2.84 9.92
N GLU A 139 -19.34 -3.96 9.20
CA GLU A 139 -18.83 -5.27 9.63
C GLU A 139 -17.31 -5.28 9.77
N PHE A 140 -16.59 -4.66 8.82
CA PHE A 140 -15.13 -4.57 8.83
C PHE A 140 -14.59 -3.85 10.07
N ARG A 141 -15.26 -2.77 10.51
CA ARG A 141 -14.89 -2.05 11.75
C ARG A 141 -14.97 -2.92 13.00
N GLN A 142 -15.84 -3.94 12.99
CA GLN A 142 -16.07 -4.84 14.13
C GLN A 142 -15.10 -6.05 14.13
N LEU A 143 -14.37 -6.29 13.05
CA LEU A 143 -13.40 -7.38 13.00
C LEU A 143 -12.27 -7.16 14.02
N SER A 144 -11.80 -8.24 14.62
CA SER A 144 -10.63 -8.23 15.50
C SER A 144 -9.34 -8.21 14.66
N LEU A 145 -9.09 -7.07 14.02
CA LEU A 145 -7.89 -6.81 13.22
C LEU A 145 -7.02 -5.78 13.92
N ASP A 146 -5.76 -5.71 13.50
CA ASP A 146 -4.88 -4.62 13.90
C ASP A 146 -5.49 -3.25 13.56
N ASP A 147 -5.45 -2.33 14.52
CA ASP A 147 -6.07 -1.01 14.38
C ASP A 147 -5.39 -0.17 13.28
N GLU A 148 -4.09 -0.37 13.05
CA GLU A 148 -3.37 0.30 11.99
C GLU A 148 -3.84 -0.20 10.60
N LEU A 149 -4.01 -1.51 10.44
CA LEU A 149 -4.56 -2.10 9.20
C LEU A 149 -5.98 -1.60 8.92
N LYS A 150 -6.87 -1.64 9.93
CA LYS A 150 -8.24 -1.12 9.79
C LYS A 150 -8.25 0.32 9.30
N ALA A 151 -7.45 1.12 9.93
CA ALA A 151 -7.41 2.53 9.64
C ALA A 151 -6.82 2.81 8.25
N ASN A 152 -5.79 2.08 7.80
CA ASN A 152 -5.24 2.20 6.45
C ASN A 152 -6.29 1.83 5.39
N VAL A 153 -7.07 0.77 5.61
CA VAL A 153 -8.14 0.37 4.69
C VAL A 153 -9.25 1.42 4.62
N LEU A 154 -9.68 1.96 5.76
CA LEU A 154 -10.70 3.01 5.79
C LEU A 154 -10.22 4.31 5.14
N GLU A 155 -8.95 4.66 5.27
CA GLU A 155 -8.31 5.78 4.59
C GLU A 155 -8.34 5.60 3.06
N LEU A 156 -7.96 4.41 2.55
CA LEU A 156 -8.02 4.11 1.11
C LEU A 156 -9.45 4.21 0.57
N ILE A 157 -10.44 3.76 1.33
CA ILE A 157 -11.85 3.89 0.97
C ILE A 157 -12.28 5.37 0.95
N TYR A 158 -11.87 6.15 1.94
CA TYR A 158 -12.15 7.58 1.98
C TYR A 158 -11.54 8.32 0.78
N ASP A 159 -10.26 8.06 0.47
CA ASP A 159 -9.58 8.63 -0.69
C ASP A 159 -10.27 8.29 -2.02
N LEU A 160 -10.76 7.05 -2.14
CA LEU A 160 -11.56 6.65 -3.32
C LEU A 160 -12.80 7.54 -3.44
N PHE A 161 -13.53 7.76 -2.35
CA PHE A 161 -14.75 8.59 -2.37
C PHE A 161 -14.46 10.05 -2.68
N VAL A 162 -13.40 10.63 -2.10
CA VAL A 162 -13.00 12.01 -2.39
C VAL A 162 -12.71 12.19 -3.90
N ARG A 163 -12.05 11.21 -4.52
CA ARG A 163 -11.80 11.23 -5.97
C ARG A 163 -13.08 11.11 -6.79
N LEU A 164 -14.01 10.26 -6.37
CA LEU A 164 -15.31 10.11 -7.03
C LEU A 164 -16.15 11.39 -6.90
N GLU A 165 -16.10 12.06 -5.75
CA GLU A 165 -16.77 13.35 -5.53
C GLU A 165 -16.23 14.43 -6.48
N ALA A 166 -14.91 14.54 -6.61
CA ALA A 166 -14.28 15.48 -7.53
C ALA A 166 -14.74 15.26 -8.98
N ASN A 167 -15.01 14.01 -9.37
CA ASN A 167 -15.50 13.63 -10.70
C ASN A 167 -17.04 13.70 -10.85
N ARG A 168 -17.77 14.13 -9.81
CA ARG A 168 -19.25 14.18 -9.78
C ARG A 168 -19.94 12.81 -10.02
N GLU A 169 -19.26 11.73 -9.68
CA GLU A 169 -19.75 10.35 -9.88
C GLU A 169 -20.43 9.77 -8.62
N LEU A 170 -20.61 10.59 -7.58
CA LEU A 170 -21.19 10.15 -6.31
C LEU A 170 -22.72 10.13 -6.33
N GLU A 171 -23.25 9.01 -5.87
CA GLU A 171 -24.65 8.88 -5.51
C GLU A 171 -24.91 9.34 -4.06
N ARG A 172 -26.19 9.39 -3.68
CA ARG A 172 -26.59 9.86 -2.33
C ARG A 172 -25.98 9.00 -1.22
N GLU A 173 -26.01 7.68 -1.40
CA GLU A 173 -25.48 6.72 -0.43
C GLU A 173 -23.95 6.86 -0.25
N ASP A 174 -23.24 7.20 -1.32
CA ASP A 174 -21.80 7.44 -1.25
C ASP A 174 -21.47 8.68 -0.40
N ARG A 175 -22.27 9.74 -0.52
CA ARG A 175 -22.12 10.98 0.30
C ARG A 175 -22.36 10.74 1.78
N GLU A 176 -23.36 9.92 2.12
CA GLU A 176 -23.64 9.53 3.50
C GLU A 176 -22.43 8.79 4.10
N LEU A 177 -21.79 7.92 3.34
CA LEU A 177 -20.60 7.18 3.76
C LEU A 177 -19.36 8.10 3.93
N ILE A 178 -19.18 9.08 3.05
CA ILE A 178 -18.13 10.10 3.20
C ILE A 178 -18.29 10.86 4.50
N MET A 179 -19.49 11.32 4.80
CA MET A 179 -19.77 12.05 6.06
C MET A 179 -19.47 11.19 7.29
N GLU A 180 -19.69 9.89 7.20
CA GLU A 180 -19.38 8.96 8.30
C GLU A 180 -17.89 8.69 8.45
N LEU A 181 -17.14 8.63 7.36
CA LEU A 181 -15.68 8.36 7.35
C LEU A 181 -14.83 9.61 7.57
N SER A 182 -15.34 10.79 7.23
CA SER A 182 -14.63 12.07 7.29
C SER A 182 -14.01 12.38 8.67
N PRO A 183 -14.70 12.20 9.80
CA PRO A 183 -14.10 12.48 11.12
C PRO A 183 -12.88 11.58 11.42
N LEU A 184 -12.93 10.32 11.02
CA LEU A 184 -11.83 9.37 11.20
C LEU A 184 -10.60 9.76 10.37
N TYR A 185 -10.85 10.20 9.13
CA TYR A 185 -9.80 10.68 8.26
C TYR A 185 -9.13 11.96 8.80
N GLN A 186 -9.93 12.94 9.23
CA GLN A 186 -9.42 14.18 9.84
C GLN A 186 -8.55 13.91 11.07
N GLN A 187 -9.02 13.06 11.97
CA GLN A 187 -8.28 12.68 13.18
C GLN A 187 -6.92 12.02 12.83
N ARG A 188 -6.86 11.20 11.79
CA ARG A 188 -5.61 10.60 11.33
C ARG A 188 -4.68 11.60 10.68
N LEU A 189 -5.21 12.50 9.86
CA LEU A 189 -4.43 13.56 9.24
C LEU A 189 -3.76 14.45 10.30
N GLU A 190 -4.51 14.82 11.33
CA GLU A 190 -3.97 15.57 12.47
C GLU A 190 -2.87 14.80 13.20
N ALA A 191 -3.11 13.51 13.50
CA ALA A 191 -2.11 12.67 14.15
C ALA A 191 -0.86 12.45 13.30
N ALA A 192 -0.99 12.31 11.99
CA ALA A 192 0.13 12.21 11.06
C ALA A 192 0.93 13.52 10.99
N THR A 193 0.22 14.64 10.93
CA THR A 193 0.83 15.99 10.93
C THR A 193 1.62 16.23 12.22
N GLN A 194 1.05 15.92 13.38
CA GLN A 194 1.73 16.06 14.68
C GLN A 194 2.98 15.17 14.76
N ARG A 195 2.89 13.91 14.29
CA ARG A 195 4.06 13.03 14.25
C ARG A 195 5.15 13.54 13.31
N GLY A 196 4.75 14.08 12.15
CA GLY A 196 5.67 14.70 11.20
C GLY A 196 6.37 15.91 11.79
N LEU A 197 5.61 16.80 12.44
CA LEU A 197 6.13 17.99 13.13
C LEU A 197 7.11 17.60 14.23
N GLN A 198 6.75 16.64 15.09
CA GLN A 198 7.62 16.18 16.18
C GLN A 198 8.92 15.56 15.65
N ARG A 199 8.84 14.75 14.59
CA ARG A 199 10.05 14.22 13.92
C ARG A 199 10.92 15.34 13.35
N GLY A 200 10.30 16.32 12.69
CA GLY A 200 11.00 17.48 12.13
C GLY A 200 11.72 18.31 13.21
N ILE A 201 11.04 18.56 14.34
CA ILE A 201 11.63 19.26 15.48
C ILE A 201 12.82 18.48 16.04
N ASN A 202 12.65 17.17 16.30
CA ASN A 202 13.72 16.32 16.84
C ASN A 202 14.93 16.27 15.91
N GLN A 203 14.71 16.12 14.61
CA GLN A 203 15.78 16.14 13.61
C GLN A 203 16.47 17.50 13.55
N GLY A 204 15.68 18.59 13.58
CA GLY A 204 16.22 19.96 13.57
C GLY A 204 17.08 20.26 14.81
N VAL A 205 16.64 19.84 15.99
CA VAL A 205 17.39 19.98 17.23
C VAL A 205 18.70 19.19 17.18
N GLN A 206 18.65 17.93 16.74
CA GLN A 206 19.87 17.10 16.62
C GLN A 206 20.86 17.69 15.61
N GLN A 207 20.38 18.12 14.44
CA GLN A 207 21.25 18.75 13.45
C GLN A 207 21.83 20.09 13.95
N GLY A 208 21.00 20.87 14.65
CA GLY A 208 21.44 22.13 15.26
C GLY A 208 22.52 21.91 16.32
N LEU A 209 22.35 20.90 17.17
CA LEU A 209 23.30 20.52 18.21
C LEU A 209 24.65 20.06 17.59
N GLN A 210 24.59 19.19 16.57
CA GLN A 210 25.79 18.72 15.87
C GLN A 210 26.53 19.87 15.16
N ARG A 211 25.79 20.76 14.47
CA ARG A 211 26.40 21.94 13.84
C ARG A 211 27.02 22.88 14.86
N GLY A 212 26.33 23.13 15.97
CA GLY A 212 26.81 23.95 17.08
C GLY A 212 28.10 23.35 17.70
N LYS A 213 28.11 22.03 17.96
CA LYS A 213 29.27 21.32 18.48
C LYS A 213 30.45 21.43 17.52
N ARG A 214 30.22 21.20 16.21
CA ARG A 214 31.24 21.33 15.18
C ARG A 214 31.83 22.75 15.13
N LEU A 215 31.00 23.76 15.09
CA LEU A 215 31.42 25.16 15.05
C LEU A 215 32.25 25.54 16.27
N LEU A 216 31.87 25.05 17.44
CA LEU A 216 32.61 25.27 18.69
C LEU A 216 33.99 24.63 18.63
N ILE A 217 34.09 23.37 18.17
CA ILE A 217 35.37 22.68 17.99
C ILE A 217 36.26 23.42 16.97
N GLU A 218 35.72 23.79 15.81
CA GLU A 218 36.45 24.50 14.78
C GLU A 218 37.00 25.84 15.29
N ASN A 219 36.18 26.61 15.98
CA ASN A 219 36.59 27.90 16.56
C ASN A 219 37.66 27.72 17.65
N PHE A 220 37.56 26.68 18.48
CA PHE A 220 38.52 26.39 19.52
C PHE A 220 39.90 25.98 18.92
N LEU A 221 39.89 25.11 17.90
CA LEU A 221 41.07 24.73 17.19
C LEU A 221 41.75 25.93 16.50
N ARG A 222 40.98 26.81 15.86
CA ARG A 222 41.49 28.08 15.29
C ARG A 222 42.06 29.00 16.33
N PHE A 223 41.42 29.15 17.44
CA PHE A 223 41.90 30.03 18.52
C PHE A 223 43.24 29.52 19.07
N ARG A 224 43.36 28.22 19.25
CA ARG A 224 44.57 27.65 19.89
C ARG A 224 45.72 27.42 18.94
N PHE A 225 45.46 26.94 17.71
CA PHE A 225 46.47 26.52 16.75
C PHE A 225 46.59 27.40 15.50
N GLY A 226 45.74 28.44 15.38
CA GLY A 226 45.73 29.32 14.23
C GLY A 226 44.87 28.85 13.08
N GLN A 227 45.40 28.76 11.86
CA GLN A 227 44.60 28.29 10.72
C GLN A 227 44.28 26.81 10.79
N LEU A 228 43.03 26.49 10.43
CA LEU A 228 42.55 25.12 10.28
C LEU A 228 43.10 24.55 8.97
N ASP A 229 44.17 23.79 9.03
CA ASP A 229 44.74 23.04 7.90
C ASP A 229 44.02 21.68 7.71
N GLU A 230 44.48 20.90 6.70
CA GLU A 230 43.87 19.61 6.39
C GLU A 230 44.00 18.60 7.55
N GLU A 231 45.09 18.64 8.31
CA GLU A 231 45.34 17.71 9.42
C GLU A 231 44.41 18.02 10.61
N LEU A 232 44.24 19.30 10.98
CA LEU A 232 43.33 19.72 12.02
C LEU A 232 41.85 19.56 11.60
N SER A 233 41.55 19.74 10.31
CA SER A 233 40.21 19.49 9.80
C SER A 233 39.81 18.01 9.85
N ALA A 234 40.77 17.12 9.65
CA ALA A 234 40.53 15.66 9.67
C ALA A 234 40.16 15.12 11.08
N ILE A 235 40.57 15.81 12.16
CA ILE A 235 40.25 15.37 13.52
C ILE A 235 38.90 15.91 14.04
N ILE A 236 38.23 16.79 13.29
CA ILE A 236 36.92 17.34 13.71
C ILE A 236 35.87 16.26 13.82
N GLU A 237 35.74 15.35 12.83
CA GLU A 237 34.77 14.27 12.87
C GLU A 237 35.02 13.31 14.06
N PRO A 238 36.23 12.82 14.31
CA PRO A 238 36.53 12.07 15.54
C PRO A 238 36.18 12.81 16.84
N LEU A 239 36.44 14.12 16.92
CA LEU A 239 36.10 14.94 18.08
C LEU A 239 34.57 15.06 18.29
N LEU A 240 33.79 15.01 17.23
CA LEU A 240 32.32 15.05 17.32
C LEU A 240 31.74 13.78 17.95
N GLU A 241 32.45 12.65 17.88
CA GLU A 241 32.03 11.38 18.49
C GLU A 241 32.33 11.32 20.00
N ILE A 242 33.24 12.17 20.51
CA ILE A 242 33.61 12.22 21.92
C ILE A 242 32.51 12.92 22.73
N PRO A 243 32.24 12.47 23.99
CA PRO A 243 31.32 13.17 24.88
C PRO A 243 31.70 14.66 25.07
N PRO A 244 30.71 15.57 25.11
CA PRO A 244 30.99 17.01 25.21
C PRO A 244 31.87 17.42 26.40
N GLU A 245 31.78 16.68 27.50
CA GLU A 245 32.54 16.93 28.72
C GLU A 245 34.03 16.62 28.58
N GLU A 246 34.38 15.70 27.68
CA GLU A 246 35.78 15.27 27.47
C GLU A 246 36.51 16.14 26.43
N ILE A 247 35.78 16.91 25.61
CA ILE A 247 36.37 17.73 24.54
C ILE A 247 37.23 18.88 25.10
N PRO A 248 36.77 19.72 26.07
CA PRO A 248 37.56 20.80 26.58
C PRO A 248 38.91 20.38 27.18
N PRO A 249 38.99 19.34 28.04
CA PRO A 249 40.28 18.85 28.54
C PRO A 249 41.21 18.40 27.42
N LEU A 250 40.71 17.61 26.46
CA LEU A 250 41.49 17.18 25.31
C LEU A 250 42.05 18.36 24.51
N LEU A 251 41.21 19.33 24.20
CA LEU A 251 41.64 20.50 23.45
C LEU A 251 42.52 21.48 24.25
N MET A 252 42.56 21.40 25.58
CA MET A 252 43.43 22.25 26.42
C MET A 252 44.78 21.63 26.78
N GLU A 253 44.83 20.33 27.03
CA GLU A 253 45.98 19.66 27.60
C GLU A 253 46.99 19.20 26.55
N TYR A 254 46.51 18.74 25.35
CA TYR A 254 47.38 18.14 24.34
C TYR A 254 47.93 19.19 23.34
N SER A 255 49.19 19.00 22.92
CA SER A 255 49.76 19.75 21.78
C SER A 255 49.06 19.38 20.46
N ARG A 256 49.34 20.15 19.41
CA ARG A 256 48.77 19.92 18.08
C ARG A 256 49.10 18.51 17.57
N GLU A 257 50.36 18.11 17.67
CA GLU A 257 50.87 16.81 17.23
C GLU A 257 50.24 15.67 17.98
N GLU A 258 50.16 15.78 19.29
CA GLU A 258 49.54 14.76 20.17
C GLU A 258 48.04 14.58 19.89
N LEU A 259 47.31 15.65 19.60
CA LEU A 259 45.88 15.58 19.24
C LEU A 259 45.70 14.86 17.90
N ILE A 260 46.50 15.18 16.90
CA ILE A 260 46.42 14.56 15.60
C ILE A 260 46.76 13.06 15.69
N ASP A 261 47.83 12.70 16.38
CA ASP A 261 48.25 11.29 16.52
C ASP A 261 47.18 10.45 17.29
N ARG A 262 46.53 11.04 18.27
CA ARG A 262 45.52 10.36 19.08
C ARG A 262 44.18 10.15 18.36
N LEU A 263 43.83 11.06 17.48
CA LEU A 263 42.52 11.11 16.80
C LEU A 263 42.60 10.65 15.33
N ARG A 264 43.79 10.50 14.79
CA ARG A 264 44.06 9.94 13.46
C ARG A 264 44.08 8.40 13.57
N LYS A 265 42.90 7.81 13.45
CA LYS A 265 42.73 6.36 13.29
C LYS A 265 42.30 6.01 11.90
#